data_0e75d80bc274ef9f045b3f90371819c3
#
_entry.id   0e75d80bc274ef9f045b3f90371819c3
#
_cell.length_a   1.000
_cell.length_b   1.000
_cell.length_c   1.000
_cell.angle_alpha   90.00
_cell.angle_beta   90.00
_cell.angle_gamma   90.00
#
_symmetry.space_group_name_H-M   'P 1'
#
loop_
_entity.id
_entity.type
_entity.pdbx_description
1 polymer ?
#
loop_
_entity_poly.entity_id
_entity_poly.type
_entity_poly.pdbx_seq_one_letter_code
_entity_poly.pdbx_strand_id
1 'polypeptide(L)'
;MPPAVEDKFREAEFFYGLMERAFDSYEFKYFVSAFLAALQSSTEHNRLQSADARFKGWYREARSKYIDDPLLRQLFDLRNKEVHHKGTQAVQQVGMSFEEPIETTDLEITLDFSKGKPTGAYKTAEMAEATPHKVTQKWVWRTTGEPEVMDLCQRGMEIVQALIESRAGMSFRD
;
A
#
# COMPACT_ATOMS: atom_id res chain seq x y z
N MET A 1 -20.11 -15.93 -8.66
CA MET A 1 -18.88 -15.21 -9.12
C MET A 1 -17.81 -16.26 -9.36
N PRO A 2 -16.94 -16.13 -10.35
CA PRO A 2 -15.84 -17.08 -10.50
C PRO A 2 -14.88 -16.92 -9.35
N PRO A 3 -14.46 -18.01 -8.73
CA PRO A 3 -13.59 -17.99 -7.54
C PRO A 3 -12.29 -17.20 -7.73
N ALA A 4 -11.77 -17.17 -8.96
CA ALA A 4 -10.48 -16.53 -9.25
C ALA A 4 -10.41 -15.00 -8.96
N VAL A 5 -11.52 -14.26 -9.06
CA VAL A 5 -11.52 -12.79 -8.77
C VAL A 5 -11.48 -12.54 -7.27
N GLU A 6 -12.34 -13.24 -6.54
CA GLU A 6 -12.39 -13.13 -5.07
C GLU A 6 -11.12 -13.67 -4.42
N ASP A 7 -10.58 -14.78 -4.94
CA ASP A 7 -9.35 -15.36 -4.41
C ASP A 7 -8.17 -14.40 -4.59
N LYS A 8 -8.08 -13.72 -5.73
CA LYS A 8 -7.02 -12.70 -5.95
C LYS A 8 -7.22 -11.45 -5.11
N PHE A 9 -8.45 -11.06 -4.84
CA PHE A 9 -8.73 -9.96 -3.93
C PHE A 9 -8.37 -10.32 -2.48
N ARG A 10 -8.72 -11.53 -2.01
CA ARG A 10 -8.32 -12.04 -0.69
C ARG A 10 -6.80 -12.15 -0.54
N GLU A 11 -6.10 -12.52 -1.61
CA GLU A 11 -4.64 -12.51 -1.64
C GLU A 11 -4.09 -11.09 -1.44
N ALA A 12 -4.72 -10.08 -2.07
CA ALA A 12 -4.35 -8.67 -1.83
C ALA A 12 -4.62 -8.25 -0.36
N GLU A 13 -5.78 -8.58 0.20
CA GLU A 13 -6.09 -8.32 1.63
C GLU A 13 -5.07 -8.97 2.56
N PHE A 14 -4.66 -10.21 2.26
CA PHE A 14 -3.64 -10.91 3.05
C PHE A 14 -2.30 -10.17 3.03
N PHE A 15 -1.82 -9.76 1.85
CA PHE A 15 -0.56 -9.02 1.75
C PHE A 15 -0.65 -7.63 2.37
N TYR A 16 -1.79 -6.95 2.28
CA TYR A 16 -2.03 -5.70 2.98
C TYR A 16 -1.86 -5.87 4.50
N GLY A 17 -2.46 -6.89 5.08
CA GLY A 17 -2.28 -7.20 6.52
C GLY A 17 -0.84 -7.61 6.89
N LEU A 18 -0.04 -8.11 5.95
CA LEU A 18 1.40 -8.31 6.17
C LEU A 18 2.18 -6.99 6.11
N MET A 19 1.80 -6.08 5.20
CA MET A 19 2.41 -4.74 5.14
C MET A 19 2.24 -3.96 6.46
N GLU A 20 1.06 -4.03 7.08
CA GLU A 20 0.80 -3.40 8.39
C GLU A 20 1.71 -3.90 9.50
N ARG A 21 2.17 -5.15 9.38
CA ARG A 21 3.00 -5.85 10.37
C ARG A 21 4.46 -5.96 9.98
N ALA A 22 4.84 -5.44 8.81
CA ALA A 22 6.19 -5.53 8.31
C ALA A 22 7.18 -4.89 9.28
N PHE A 23 8.19 -5.64 9.66
CA PHE A 23 9.18 -5.23 10.63
C PHE A 23 10.25 -4.34 10.00
N ASP A 24 10.66 -4.65 8.79
CA ASP A 24 11.72 -3.95 8.10
C ASP A 24 11.36 -3.54 6.66
N SER A 25 12.23 -2.76 6.04
CA SER A 25 12.02 -2.23 4.71
C SER A 25 12.06 -3.28 3.60
N TYR A 26 12.71 -4.42 3.81
CA TYR A 26 12.77 -5.49 2.82
C TYR A 26 11.46 -6.27 2.81
N GLU A 27 10.98 -6.68 3.99
CA GLU A 27 9.68 -7.33 4.14
C GLU A 27 8.57 -6.45 3.56
N PHE A 28 8.53 -5.17 3.96
CA PHE A 28 7.52 -4.24 3.46
C PHE A 28 7.51 -4.16 1.94
N LYS A 29 8.67 -4.02 1.30
CA LYS A 29 8.79 -3.97 -0.16
C LYS A 29 8.26 -5.23 -0.84
N TYR A 30 8.59 -6.41 -0.32
CA TYR A 30 8.08 -7.66 -0.86
C TYR A 30 6.56 -7.76 -0.74
N PHE A 31 6.00 -7.35 0.40
CA PHE A 31 4.56 -7.40 0.61
C PHE A 31 3.82 -6.38 -0.27
N VAL A 32 4.35 -5.17 -0.44
CA VAL A 32 3.80 -4.17 -1.40
C VAL A 32 3.79 -4.74 -2.82
N SER A 33 4.89 -5.35 -3.25
CA SER A 33 4.99 -5.95 -4.58
C SER A 33 3.93 -7.04 -4.80
N ALA A 34 3.81 -7.95 -3.84
CA ALA A 34 2.83 -9.03 -3.87
C ALA A 34 1.39 -8.49 -3.82
N PHE A 35 1.13 -7.51 -2.96
CA PHE A 35 -0.16 -6.81 -2.88
C PHE A 35 -0.57 -6.22 -4.23
N LEU A 36 0.29 -5.42 -4.84
CA LEU A 36 0.01 -4.77 -6.11
C LEU A 36 -0.23 -5.79 -7.24
N ALA A 37 0.52 -6.88 -7.24
CA ALA A 37 0.33 -7.96 -8.21
C ALA A 37 -1.03 -8.67 -8.03
N ALA A 38 -1.43 -8.97 -6.80
CA ALA A 38 -2.71 -9.59 -6.48
C ALA A 38 -3.88 -8.66 -6.81
N LEU A 39 -3.79 -7.37 -6.44
CA LEU A 39 -4.81 -6.36 -6.71
C LEU A 39 -5.02 -6.17 -8.22
N GLN A 40 -3.95 -6.06 -9.01
CA GLN A 40 -4.04 -5.97 -10.46
C GLN A 40 -4.62 -7.24 -11.07
N SER A 41 -4.23 -8.42 -10.57
CA SER A 41 -4.74 -9.70 -11.06
C SER A 41 -6.24 -9.82 -10.83
N SER A 42 -6.79 -9.32 -9.73
CA SER A 42 -8.24 -9.32 -9.49
C SER A 42 -9.01 -8.49 -10.52
N THR A 43 -8.47 -7.34 -10.95
CA THR A 43 -9.08 -6.52 -12.01
C THR A 43 -8.98 -7.16 -13.39
N GLU A 44 -7.85 -7.78 -13.71
CA GLU A 44 -7.63 -8.49 -14.99
C GLU A 44 -8.53 -9.71 -15.15
N HIS A 45 -8.78 -10.46 -14.08
CA HIS A 45 -9.73 -11.59 -14.14
C HIS A 45 -11.15 -11.12 -14.46
N ASN A 46 -11.57 -9.95 -13.99
CA ASN A 46 -12.85 -9.35 -14.41
C ASN A 46 -12.87 -9.04 -15.92
N ARG A 47 -11.76 -8.55 -16.46
CA ARG A 47 -11.62 -8.28 -17.91
C ARG A 47 -11.72 -9.56 -18.75
N LEU A 48 -11.01 -10.61 -18.37
CA LEU A 48 -11.01 -11.87 -19.12
C LEU A 48 -12.42 -12.52 -19.19
N GLN A 49 -13.21 -12.36 -18.13
CA GLN A 49 -14.57 -12.87 -18.09
C GLN A 49 -15.57 -12.01 -18.88
N SER A 50 -15.21 -10.79 -19.26
CA SER A 50 -16.03 -9.91 -20.11
C SER A 50 -16.16 -10.39 -21.56
N ALA A 51 -15.51 -11.50 -21.94
CA ALA A 51 -15.70 -12.14 -23.23
C ALA A 51 -17.14 -12.64 -23.43
N ASP A 52 -17.88 -12.96 -22.36
CA ASP A 52 -19.31 -13.23 -22.42
C ASP A 52 -20.09 -11.95 -22.74
N ALA A 53 -20.93 -11.99 -23.77
CA ALA A 53 -21.72 -10.84 -24.24
C ALA A 53 -22.58 -10.22 -23.14
N ARG A 54 -23.05 -11.01 -22.15
CA ARG A 54 -23.83 -10.56 -20.99
C ARG A 54 -23.05 -9.63 -20.09
N PHE A 55 -21.73 -9.85 -19.98
CA PHE A 55 -20.84 -9.02 -19.16
C PHE A 55 -20.29 -7.80 -19.87
N LYS A 56 -20.36 -7.77 -21.20
CA LYS A 56 -19.70 -6.75 -22.02
C LYS A 56 -20.21 -5.32 -21.73
N GLY A 57 -21.52 -5.18 -21.51
CA GLY A 57 -22.14 -3.90 -21.14
C GLY A 57 -21.68 -3.43 -19.77
N TRP A 58 -21.85 -4.30 -18.77
CA TRP A 58 -21.40 -4.02 -17.41
C TRP A 58 -19.92 -3.68 -17.34
N TYR A 59 -19.05 -4.49 -17.97
CA TYR A 59 -17.61 -4.26 -17.91
C TYR A 59 -17.21 -2.90 -18.50
N ARG A 60 -17.90 -2.42 -19.53
CA ARG A 60 -17.65 -1.11 -20.11
C ARG A 60 -17.93 0.00 -19.10
N GLU A 61 -19.04 -0.08 -18.40
CA GLU A 61 -19.42 0.89 -17.36
C GLU A 61 -18.50 0.78 -16.14
N ALA A 62 -18.26 -0.44 -15.67
CA ALA A 62 -17.39 -0.72 -14.55
C ALA A 62 -15.95 -0.29 -14.82
N ARG A 63 -15.45 -0.47 -16.04
CA ARG A 63 -14.13 0.00 -16.43
C ARG A 63 -14.01 1.50 -16.27
N SER A 64 -14.94 2.27 -16.84
CA SER A 64 -14.91 3.73 -16.75
C SER A 64 -15.03 4.25 -15.31
N LYS A 65 -15.81 3.55 -14.48
CA LYS A 65 -16.09 3.99 -13.11
C LYS A 65 -15.01 3.59 -12.10
N TYR A 66 -14.40 2.41 -12.26
CA TYR A 66 -13.51 1.82 -11.26
C TYR A 66 -12.10 1.58 -11.81
N ILE A 67 -11.95 0.91 -12.95
CA ILE A 67 -10.63 0.48 -13.45
C ILE A 67 -9.83 1.65 -14.02
N ASP A 68 -10.51 2.60 -14.66
CA ASP A 68 -9.89 3.82 -15.17
C ASP A 68 -9.71 4.91 -14.11
N ASP A 69 -9.98 4.58 -12.83
CA ASP A 69 -9.73 5.49 -11.70
C ASP A 69 -8.24 5.90 -11.66
N PRO A 70 -7.96 7.21 -11.52
CA PRO A 70 -6.58 7.71 -11.52
C PRO A 70 -5.69 7.10 -10.44
N LEU A 71 -6.25 6.77 -9.27
CA LEU A 71 -5.51 6.16 -8.18
C LEU A 71 -5.11 4.71 -8.51
N LEU A 72 -6.03 3.90 -9.04
CA LEU A 72 -5.70 2.54 -9.48
C LEU A 72 -4.66 2.55 -10.60
N ARG A 73 -4.77 3.47 -11.55
CA ARG A 73 -3.75 3.64 -12.59
C ARG A 73 -2.39 3.96 -11.98
N GLN A 74 -2.35 4.88 -11.02
CA GLN A 74 -1.11 5.21 -10.31
C GLN A 74 -0.51 3.99 -9.61
N LEU A 75 -1.32 3.20 -8.89
CA LEU A 75 -0.86 1.97 -8.22
C LEU A 75 -0.32 0.94 -9.22
N PHE A 76 -0.99 0.74 -10.35
CA PHE A 76 -0.55 -0.20 -11.38
C PHE A 76 0.70 0.28 -12.13
N ASP A 77 0.84 1.59 -12.32
CA ASP A 77 2.07 2.18 -12.87
C ASP A 77 3.25 2.02 -11.91
N LEU A 78 3.02 2.18 -10.61
CA LEU A 78 4.04 1.91 -9.58
C LEU A 78 4.47 0.44 -9.63
N ARG A 79 3.52 -0.50 -9.72
CA ARG A 79 3.81 -1.93 -9.88
C ARG A 79 4.64 -2.20 -11.14
N ASN A 80 4.25 -1.60 -12.27
CA ASN A 80 4.98 -1.80 -13.53
C ASN A 80 6.40 -1.25 -13.45
N LYS A 81 6.59 -0.09 -12.84
CA LYS A 81 7.93 0.48 -12.59
C LYS A 81 8.78 -0.42 -11.69
N GLU A 82 8.17 -0.99 -10.66
CA GLU A 82 8.83 -1.92 -9.76
C GLU A 82 9.37 -3.15 -10.49
N VAL A 83 8.51 -3.81 -11.29
CA VAL A 83 8.87 -5.04 -12.01
C VAL A 83 9.92 -4.78 -13.09
N HIS A 84 9.87 -3.64 -13.78
CA HIS A 84 10.70 -3.38 -14.95
C HIS A 84 11.96 -2.55 -14.68
N HIS A 85 12.07 -1.86 -13.54
CA HIS A 85 13.13 -0.87 -13.38
C HIS A 85 14.06 -1.04 -12.19
N LYS A 86 13.61 -1.10 -10.95
CA LYS A 86 14.56 -1.10 -9.80
C LYS A 86 13.97 -1.60 -8.47
N GLY A 87 12.89 -2.33 -8.49
CA GLY A 87 12.21 -2.74 -7.26
C GLY A 87 11.41 -1.60 -6.61
N THR A 88 10.72 -1.93 -5.53
CA THR A 88 9.81 -1.02 -4.83
C THR A 88 10.51 0.25 -4.39
N GLN A 89 9.93 1.38 -4.75
CA GLN A 89 10.41 2.71 -4.37
C GLN A 89 9.82 3.20 -3.04
N ALA A 90 9.19 2.33 -2.26
CA ALA A 90 8.72 2.64 -0.92
C ALA A 90 9.91 2.83 0.04
N VAL A 91 9.88 3.90 0.79
CA VAL A 91 10.88 4.22 1.81
C VAL A 91 10.20 4.50 3.14
N GLN A 92 10.86 4.07 4.22
CA GLN A 92 10.40 4.37 5.56
C GLN A 92 10.81 5.79 5.94
N GLN A 93 9.84 6.54 6.46
CA GLN A 93 10.09 7.81 7.14
C GLN A 93 9.80 7.64 8.63
N VAL A 94 10.75 8.01 9.45
CA VAL A 94 10.62 8.01 10.90
C VAL A 94 10.59 9.45 11.38
N GLY A 95 9.49 9.84 12.02
CA GLY A 95 9.35 11.12 12.65
C GLY A 95 9.52 10.97 14.16
N MET A 96 10.28 11.86 14.78
CA MET A 96 10.43 11.93 16.22
C MET A 96 10.05 13.33 16.69
N SER A 97 9.28 13.41 17.77
CA SER A 97 8.98 14.67 18.45
C SER A 97 9.51 14.62 19.88
N PHE A 98 10.03 15.76 20.33
CA PHE A 98 10.59 15.94 21.66
C PHE A 98 9.78 17.03 22.37
N GLU A 99 9.71 16.97 23.70
CA GLU A 99 8.97 17.98 24.50
C GLU A 99 9.67 19.33 24.46
N GLU A 100 11.00 19.34 24.40
CA GLU A 100 11.82 20.56 24.35
C GLU A 100 12.54 20.65 22.99
N PRO A 101 12.74 21.88 22.47
CA PRO A 101 13.54 22.08 21.27
C PRO A 101 14.98 21.57 21.49
N ILE A 102 15.52 20.90 20.49
CA ILE A 102 16.91 20.42 20.51
C ILE A 102 17.73 21.42 19.71
N GLU A 103 18.58 22.16 20.38
CA GLU A 103 19.59 23.00 19.74
C GLU A 103 20.92 22.25 19.73
N THR A 104 21.24 21.63 18.61
CA THR A 104 22.52 20.91 18.49
C THR A 104 23.00 20.84 17.04
N THR A 105 24.32 20.85 16.88
CA THR A 105 24.98 20.59 15.59
C THR A 105 25.32 19.13 15.37
N ASP A 106 25.46 18.35 16.44
CA ASP A 106 25.80 16.93 16.40
C ASP A 106 24.70 16.08 17.07
N LEU A 107 23.89 15.43 16.25
CA LEU A 107 22.77 14.60 16.70
C LEU A 107 23.03 13.14 16.32
N GLU A 108 23.17 12.28 17.32
CA GLU A 108 23.17 10.83 17.13
C GLU A 108 21.79 10.26 17.46
N ILE A 109 21.18 9.55 16.52
CA ILE A 109 19.87 8.94 16.67
C ILE A 109 20.01 7.43 16.63
N THR A 110 19.62 6.77 17.71
CA THR A 110 19.51 5.31 17.78
C THR A 110 18.05 4.90 17.76
N LEU A 111 17.67 4.04 16.83
CA LEU A 111 16.32 3.48 16.71
C LEU A 111 16.36 1.99 17.08
N ASP A 112 15.50 1.59 18.01
CA ASP A 112 15.28 0.21 18.38
C ASP A 112 13.91 -0.27 17.84
N PHE A 113 13.95 -1.33 17.03
CA PHE A 113 12.78 -1.93 16.41
C PHE A 113 12.35 -3.26 17.08
N SER A 114 13.03 -3.67 18.16
CA SER A 114 12.81 -4.97 18.79
C SER A 114 11.40 -5.19 19.36
N LYS A 115 10.63 -4.12 19.57
CA LYS A 115 9.26 -4.16 20.14
C LYS A 115 8.16 -3.94 19.08
N GLY A 116 8.47 -4.08 17.81
CA GLY A 116 7.50 -3.94 16.69
C GLY A 116 7.05 -2.50 16.40
N LYS A 117 7.46 -1.52 17.21
CA LYS A 117 7.34 -0.09 16.93
C LYS A 117 8.68 0.56 17.17
N PRO A 118 9.10 1.49 16.32
CA PRO A 118 10.36 2.18 16.52
C PRO A 118 10.29 2.98 17.82
N THR A 119 11.24 2.71 18.71
CA THR A 119 11.55 3.53 19.86
C THR A 119 12.92 4.14 19.63
N GLY A 120 13.12 5.39 20.02
CA GLY A 120 14.36 6.07 19.75
C GLY A 120 14.87 6.84 20.93
N ALA A 121 16.18 6.96 20.99
CA ALA A 121 16.88 7.89 21.86
C ALA A 121 17.85 8.73 21.03
N TYR A 122 18.15 9.92 21.47
CA TYR A 122 19.17 10.75 20.83
C TYR A 122 20.23 11.19 21.84
N LYS A 123 21.40 11.42 21.32
CA LYS A 123 22.50 12.04 22.06
C LYS A 123 23.01 13.24 21.31
N THR A 124 23.38 14.26 22.04
CA THR A 124 24.11 15.41 21.54
C THR A 124 25.43 15.51 22.24
N ALA A 125 26.39 16.25 21.68
CA ALA A 125 27.70 16.43 22.28
C ALA A 125 27.64 17.07 23.69
N GLU A 126 26.56 17.80 23.99
CA GLU A 126 26.40 18.58 25.23
C GLU A 126 25.27 18.06 26.14
N MET A 127 24.44 17.10 25.69
CA MET A 127 23.29 16.65 26.46
C MET A 127 23.39 15.18 26.82
N ALA A 128 22.78 14.82 27.93
CA ALA A 128 22.52 13.44 28.30
C ALA A 128 21.55 12.79 27.30
N GLU A 129 21.56 11.47 27.26
CA GLU A 129 20.61 10.69 26.46
C GLU A 129 19.17 11.08 26.80
N ALA A 130 18.37 11.37 25.78
CA ALA A 130 16.96 11.70 25.95
C ALA A 130 16.08 10.82 25.06
N THR A 131 14.90 10.48 25.58
CA THR A 131 13.93 9.66 24.85
C THR A 131 12.93 10.58 24.15
N PRO A 132 12.64 10.38 22.87
CA PRO A 132 11.64 11.18 22.17
C PRO A 132 10.25 10.95 22.80
N HIS A 133 9.48 12.02 22.92
CA HIS A 133 8.10 11.99 23.41
C HIS A 133 7.21 11.12 22.51
N LYS A 134 7.41 11.23 21.19
CA LYS A 134 6.65 10.45 20.22
C LYS A 134 7.54 10.04 19.05
N VAL A 135 7.48 8.78 18.70
CA VAL A 135 8.07 8.23 17.47
C VAL A 135 6.95 7.81 16.54
N THR A 136 6.99 8.28 15.30
CA THR A 136 6.06 7.92 14.24
C THR A 136 6.80 7.25 13.10
N GLN A 137 6.18 6.26 12.51
CA GLN A 137 6.70 5.55 11.34
C GLN A 137 5.64 5.56 10.24
N LYS A 138 6.04 5.92 9.03
CA LYS A 138 5.19 5.82 7.84
C LYS A 138 6.00 5.37 6.63
N TRP A 139 5.31 4.75 5.68
CA TRP A 139 5.87 4.35 4.41
C TRP A 139 5.42 5.30 3.31
N VAL A 140 6.35 5.85 2.56
CA VAL A 140 6.07 6.78 1.47
C VAL A 140 6.75 6.35 0.19
N TRP A 141 6.22 6.78 -0.95
CA TRP A 141 6.87 6.56 -2.23
C TRP A 141 8.03 7.54 -2.40
N ARG A 142 9.21 7.03 -2.73
CA ARG A 142 10.44 7.84 -2.89
C ARG A 142 10.27 9.00 -3.88
N THR A 143 9.45 8.81 -4.92
CA THR A 143 9.27 9.79 -6.00
C THR A 143 8.30 10.91 -5.66
N THR A 144 7.36 10.66 -4.79
CA THR A 144 6.28 11.61 -4.48
C THR A 144 6.31 12.10 -3.04
N GLY A 145 6.97 11.36 -2.12
CA GLY A 145 6.97 11.66 -0.69
C GLY A 145 5.62 11.52 -0.01
N GLU A 146 4.52 11.66 -0.73
CA GLU A 146 3.13 11.53 -0.29
C GLU A 146 2.25 11.17 -1.49
N PRO A 147 1.09 10.51 -1.30
CA PRO A 147 0.51 10.05 -0.04
C PRO A 147 1.23 8.85 0.55
N GLU A 148 0.90 8.52 1.80
CA GLU A 148 1.40 7.32 2.45
C GLU A 148 1.06 6.05 1.66
N VAL A 149 1.99 5.09 1.59
CA VAL A 149 1.80 3.87 0.80
C VAL A 149 0.57 3.09 1.26
N MET A 150 0.38 2.98 2.58
CA MET A 150 -0.73 2.24 3.16
C MET A 150 -2.08 2.86 2.81
N ASP A 151 -2.21 4.18 2.89
CA ASP A 151 -3.43 4.90 2.53
C ASP A 151 -3.81 4.69 1.06
N LEU A 152 -2.81 4.77 0.16
CA LEU A 152 -3.03 4.49 -1.26
C LEU A 152 -3.49 3.06 -1.51
N CYS A 153 -2.85 2.09 -0.87
CA CYS A 153 -3.18 0.68 -1.01
C CYS A 153 -4.59 0.39 -0.49
N GLN A 154 -4.96 0.95 0.67
CA GLN A 154 -6.31 0.82 1.23
C GLN A 154 -7.37 1.36 0.28
N ARG A 155 -7.20 2.59 -0.22
CA ARG A 155 -8.12 3.19 -1.17
C ARG A 155 -8.21 2.40 -2.48
N GLY A 156 -7.10 1.84 -2.94
CA GLY A 156 -7.07 0.93 -4.09
C GLY A 156 -7.91 -0.33 -3.86
N MET A 157 -7.83 -0.93 -2.68
CA MET A 157 -8.69 -2.06 -2.30
C MET A 157 -10.17 -1.69 -2.29
N GLU A 158 -10.53 -0.55 -1.70
CA GLU A 158 -11.92 -0.07 -1.66
C GLU A 158 -12.53 0.07 -3.07
N ILE A 159 -11.76 0.60 -4.03
CA ILE A 159 -12.20 0.71 -5.42
C ILE A 159 -12.41 -0.69 -6.05
N VAL A 160 -11.47 -1.61 -5.84
CA VAL A 160 -11.57 -2.97 -6.39
C VAL A 160 -12.70 -3.76 -5.72
N GLN A 161 -12.90 -3.59 -4.43
CA GLN A 161 -14.03 -4.18 -3.71
C GLN A 161 -15.36 -3.67 -4.28
N ALA A 162 -15.51 -2.37 -4.49
CA ALA A 162 -16.71 -1.79 -5.10
C ALA A 162 -16.95 -2.31 -6.53
N LEU A 163 -15.88 -2.55 -7.30
CA LEU A 163 -15.97 -3.22 -8.61
C LEU A 163 -16.53 -4.65 -8.47
N ILE A 164 -16.03 -5.43 -7.51
CA ILE A 164 -16.47 -6.80 -7.24
C ILE A 164 -17.95 -6.82 -6.82
N GLU A 165 -18.34 -5.95 -5.91
CA GLU A 165 -19.72 -5.81 -5.42
C GLU A 165 -20.69 -5.38 -6.52
N SER A 166 -20.28 -4.44 -7.39
CA SER A 166 -21.09 -4.01 -8.53
C SER A 166 -21.44 -5.17 -9.48
N ARG A 167 -20.54 -6.14 -9.58
CA ARG A 167 -20.75 -7.36 -10.36
C ARG A 167 -21.68 -8.35 -9.65
N ALA A 168 -21.53 -8.53 -8.34
CA ALA A 168 -22.39 -9.44 -7.57
C ALA A 168 -23.86 -9.00 -7.58
N GLY A 169 -24.11 -7.68 -7.66
CA GLY A 169 -25.46 -7.10 -7.76
C GLY A 169 -26.15 -7.31 -9.13
N MET A 170 -25.45 -7.85 -10.15
CA MET A 170 -26.07 -8.20 -11.41
C MET A 170 -26.84 -9.51 -11.25
N SER A 171 -28.16 -9.42 -11.09
CA SER A 171 -29.02 -10.60 -11.22
C SER A 171 -29.06 -10.99 -12.70
N PHE A 172 -28.44 -12.11 -13.04
CA PHE A 172 -28.67 -12.75 -14.33
C PHE A 172 -30.10 -13.29 -14.29
N ARG A 173 -31.04 -12.57 -14.92
CA ARG A 173 -32.31 -13.20 -15.28
C ARG A 173 -31.98 -14.16 -16.41
N ASP A 174 -32.09 -15.43 -16.11
CA ASP A 174 -32.05 -16.53 -17.08
C ASP A 174 -33.14 -16.36 -18.14
#